data_55cf8a568e8b4a5e7adb1948a8b9e676
#
_entry.id   55cf8a568e8b4a5e7adb1948a8b9e676
#
_cell.length_a   1.000
_cell.length_b   1.000
_cell.length_c   1.000
_cell.angle_alpha   90.00
_cell.angle_beta   90.00
_cell.angle_gamma   90.00
#
_symmetry.space_group_name_H-M   'P 1'
#
loop_
_entity.id
_entity.type
_entity.pdbx_description
1 polymer ?
#
loop_
_entity_poly.entity_id
_entity_poly.type
_entity_poly.pdbx_seq_one_letter_code
_entity_poly.pdbx_strand_id
1 'polypeptide(L)'
;MKNIRNFCVIAHIDHGKSTLSDRLLEHTQTISERNMQNQALDDMDIERERGITIKSHAVQMYYPAKDGETYTINLIDTPGHVDFSYEVSRSIAACEGALLLVDASQGVQAQTISNLYLAIEHDLEIIPVLNKVDMESAMIEEMSDQIIDLIGCDLDDIIHASGKTGIGIEDILEAAVSRIPAPKGDPEAPLQALIFDSVFNSFRGVIAYFKVINGVMKTKEKVRFFNTGAEYNADEIGILQMDQVPKKELRAGNVGYIITGIKESKEIKVGDTITNSDNPCKAGIDGFEDVKPMVFAGVYPIENEDFEDLRDSLDKLQLNDASLVFEPESSVALGFGFRCGFLGMLHLEIIQERLSREYDQEVITTIPNVSYFGYDKKGAKIKVNTPNDLPDPTKLDRVEEPYIRAQIITKPEYIGSIMSLCMDKRGILTKQTYL
;
A
#
# COMPACT_ATOMS: atom_id res chain seq x y z
N MET A 1 6.17 24.94 -3.38
CA MET A 1 5.20 24.19 -2.56
C MET A 1 3.75 24.66 -2.76
N LYS A 2 3.47 25.99 -2.86
CA LYS A 2 2.08 26.52 -2.96
C LYS A 2 1.23 25.84 -4.04
N ASN A 3 1.81 25.51 -5.19
CA ASN A 3 1.11 24.92 -6.33
C ASN A 3 1.35 23.39 -6.44
N ILE A 4 1.63 22.69 -5.33
CA ILE A 4 1.73 21.23 -5.28
C ILE A 4 0.51 20.67 -4.57
N ARG A 5 -0.05 19.58 -5.10
CA ARG A 5 -1.14 18.79 -4.48
C ARG A 5 -0.79 17.31 -4.55
N ASN A 6 -0.73 16.66 -3.40
CA ASN A 6 -0.49 15.22 -3.30
C ASN A 6 -1.75 14.57 -2.77
N PHE A 7 -2.35 13.68 -3.52
CA PHE A 7 -3.54 12.97 -3.08
C PHE A 7 -3.56 11.52 -3.55
N CYS A 8 -4.35 10.72 -2.86
CA CYS A 8 -4.64 9.33 -3.22
C CYS A 8 -6.13 9.16 -3.56
N VAL A 9 -6.46 8.02 -4.17
CA VAL A 9 -7.85 7.61 -4.39
C VAL A 9 -8.15 6.43 -3.49
N ILE A 10 -9.07 6.60 -2.56
CA ILE A 10 -9.58 5.54 -1.68
C ILE A 10 -10.96 5.07 -2.17
N ALA A 11 -11.09 3.78 -2.39
CA ALA A 11 -12.28 3.18 -2.97
C ALA A 11 -12.47 1.75 -2.50
N HIS A 12 -13.68 1.24 -2.61
CA HIS A 12 -13.92 -0.20 -2.60
C HIS A 12 -13.53 -0.82 -3.93
N ILE A 13 -13.32 -2.14 -3.95
CA ILE A 13 -13.07 -2.90 -5.19
C ILE A 13 -14.22 -2.65 -6.16
N ASP A 14 -13.93 -2.53 -7.45
CA ASP A 14 -14.87 -2.30 -8.54
C ASP A 14 -15.64 -0.96 -8.51
N HIS A 15 -15.34 -0.03 -7.59
CA HIS A 15 -15.91 1.32 -7.60
C HIS A 15 -15.34 2.22 -8.72
N GLY A 16 -14.38 1.73 -9.49
CA GLY A 16 -13.84 2.41 -10.68
C GLY A 16 -12.63 3.28 -10.43
N LYS A 17 -11.82 2.96 -9.40
CA LYS A 17 -10.59 3.68 -9.03
C LYS A 17 -9.63 3.82 -10.23
N SER A 18 -9.17 2.71 -10.81
CA SER A 18 -8.21 2.72 -11.93
C SER A 18 -8.78 3.44 -13.16
N THR A 19 -10.09 3.27 -13.45
CA THR A 19 -10.74 3.97 -14.57
C THR A 19 -10.80 5.50 -14.33
N LEU A 20 -11.04 5.94 -13.07
CA LEU A 20 -11.00 7.35 -12.73
C LEU A 20 -9.57 7.91 -12.86
N SER A 21 -8.59 7.19 -12.35
CA SER A 21 -7.16 7.54 -12.46
C SER A 21 -6.75 7.70 -13.92
N ASP A 22 -7.15 6.80 -14.80
CA ASP A 22 -6.93 6.88 -16.24
C ASP A 22 -7.50 8.19 -16.83
N ARG A 23 -8.71 8.59 -16.43
CA ARG A 23 -9.33 9.84 -16.91
C ARG A 23 -8.63 11.09 -16.41
N LEU A 24 -8.13 11.08 -15.17
CA LEU A 24 -7.32 12.18 -14.65
C LEU A 24 -6.03 12.35 -15.46
N LEU A 25 -5.35 11.23 -15.80
CA LEU A 25 -4.14 11.21 -16.62
C LEU A 25 -4.39 11.70 -18.05
N GLU A 26 -5.52 11.29 -18.65
CA GLU A 26 -5.93 11.73 -19.98
C GLU A 26 -6.25 13.24 -20.00
N HIS A 27 -7.06 13.72 -19.04
CA HIS A 27 -7.47 15.10 -18.97
C HIS A 27 -6.29 16.06 -18.77
N THR A 28 -5.31 15.64 -17.98
CA THR A 28 -4.06 16.40 -17.76
C THR A 28 -3.02 16.20 -18.86
N GLN A 29 -3.33 15.45 -19.92
CA GLN A 29 -2.44 15.11 -21.02
C GLN A 29 -1.11 14.46 -20.57
N THR A 30 -1.11 13.82 -19.41
CA THR A 30 0.04 13.08 -18.89
C THR A 30 0.28 11.82 -19.71
N ILE A 31 -0.79 11.20 -20.22
CA ILE A 31 -0.75 10.14 -21.23
C ILE A 31 -1.35 10.69 -22.54
N SER A 32 -0.68 10.44 -23.66
CA SER A 32 -1.24 10.77 -24.98
C SER A 32 -2.37 9.79 -25.34
N GLU A 33 -3.39 10.26 -26.04
CA GLU A 33 -4.51 9.43 -26.53
C GLU A 33 -4.06 8.15 -27.27
N ARG A 34 -2.90 8.19 -27.94
CA ARG A 34 -2.34 7.04 -28.68
C ARG A 34 -1.75 5.96 -27.76
N ASN A 35 -1.29 6.35 -26.59
CA ASN A 35 -0.62 5.47 -25.63
C ASN A 35 -1.56 5.07 -24.50
N MET A 36 -2.82 5.56 -24.53
CA MET A 36 -3.82 5.24 -23.52
C MET A 36 -4.19 3.76 -23.60
N GLN A 37 -3.94 3.04 -22.51
CA GLN A 37 -4.42 1.68 -22.28
C GLN A 37 -5.37 1.71 -21.07
N ASN A 38 -6.31 0.81 -21.04
CA ASN A 38 -7.15 0.65 -19.85
C ASN A 38 -6.29 0.23 -18.67
N GLN A 39 -6.54 0.84 -17.50
CA GLN A 39 -5.76 0.58 -16.28
C GLN A 39 -4.26 0.87 -16.49
N ALA A 40 -3.97 2.07 -16.97
CA ALA A 40 -2.61 2.49 -17.35
C ALA A 40 -1.62 2.51 -16.18
N LEU A 41 -2.11 2.57 -14.93
CA LEU A 41 -1.31 2.51 -13.71
C LEU A 41 -1.14 1.09 -13.15
N ASP A 42 -1.94 0.12 -13.59
CA ASP A 42 -1.82 -1.26 -13.17
C ASP A 42 -0.75 -1.96 -14.03
N ASP A 43 0.49 -2.03 -13.54
CA ASP A 43 1.65 -2.51 -14.31
C ASP A 43 1.69 -4.05 -14.44
N MET A 44 1.10 -4.77 -13.50
CA MET A 44 1.09 -6.22 -13.48
C MET A 44 -0.10 -6.80 -14.26
N ASP A 45 0.12 -7.85 -15.05
CA ASP A 45 -0.97 -8.56 -15.71
C ASP A 45 -2.01 -9.11 -14.71
N ILE A 46 -1.54 -9.56 -13.54
CA ILE A 46 -2.39 -10.06 -12.46
C ILE A 46 -3.31 -8.97 -11.87
N GLU A 47 -2.87 -7.71 -11.83
CA GLU A 47 -3.70 -6.57 -11.41
C GLU A 47 -4.85 -6.36 -12.41
N ARG A 48 -4.52 -6.36 -13.70
CA ARG A 48 -5.51 -6.16 -14.79
C ARG A 48 -6.51 -7.31 -14.88
N GLU A 49 -6.05 -8.54 -14.73
CA GLU A 49 -6.92 -9.73 -14.78
C GLU A 49 -7.87 -9.81 -13.59
N ARG A 50 -7.39 -9.45 -12.39
CA ARG A 50 -8.20 -9.49 -11.15
C ARG A 50 -8.98 -8.22 -10.90
N GLY A 51 -8.69 -7.14 -11.63
CA GLY A 51 -9.31 -5.82 -11.46
C GLY A 51 -8.97 -5.17 -10.10
N ILE A 52 -7.80 -5.48 -9.53
CA ILE A 52 -7.35 -4.95 -8.25
C ILE A 52 -5.96 -4.34 -8.39
N THR A 53 -5.73 -3.20 -7.76
CA THR A 53 -4.39 -2.65 -7.59
C THR A 53 -3.71 -3.39 -6.43
N ILE A 54 -2.53 -3.92 -6.67
CA ILE A 54 -1.69 -4.64 -5.70
C ILE A 54 -0.60 -3.71 -5.19
N LYS A 55 0.07 -2.97 -6.10
CA LYS A 55 1.13 -2.03 -5.78
C LYS A 55 0.67 -0.60 -5.91
N SER A 56 1.21 0.26 -5.04
CA SER A 56 1.00 1.70 -5.14
C SER A 56 1.81 2.27 -6.30
N HIS A 57 1.19 3.12 -7.09
CA HIS A 57 1.84 3.86 -8.17
C HIS A 57 1.71 5.36 -7.91
N ALA A 58 2.80 6.09 -8.10
CA ALA A 58 2.79 7.54 -8.01
C ALA A 58 3.01 8.13 -9.40
N VAL A 59 2.15 9.08 -9.80
CA VAL A 59 2.30 9.78 -11.08
C VAL A 59 2.13 11.26 -10.88
N GLN A 60 3.07 12.03 -11.43
CA GLN A 60 3.02 13.47 -11.44
C GLN A 60 2.35 14.00 -12.71
N MET A 61 1.34 14.81 -12.52
CA MET A 61 0.57 15.51 -13.55
C MET A 61 0.76 17.02 -13.44
N TYR A 62 0.55 17.74 -14.54
CA TYR A 62 0.46 19.20 -14.56
C TYR A 62 -0.94 19.61 -14.97
N TYR A 63 -1.56 20.43 -14.15
CA TYR A 63 -2.92 20.89 -14.39
C TYR A 63 -2.99 22.43 -14.42
N PRO A 64 -3.36 23.05 -15.57
CA PRO A 64 -3.65 24.47 -15.65
C PRO A 64 -5.05 24.73 -15.09
N ALA A 65 -5.12 25.24 -13.86
CA ALA A 65 -6.38 25.46 -13.16
C ALA A 65 -7.10 26.73 -13.62
N LYS A 66 -8.38 26.85 -13.28
CA LYS A 66 -9.24 28.00 -13.63
C LYS A 66 -8.78 29.33 -12.99
N ASP A 67 -7.97 29.27 -11.94
CA ASP A 67 -7.36 30.46 -11.32
C ASP A 67 -6.18 31.04 -12.13
N GLY A 68 -5.80 30.39 -13.22
CA GLY A 68 -4.72 30.80 -14.14
C GLY A 68 -3.35 30.31 -13.73
N GLU A 69 -3.21 29.58 -12.63
CA GLU A 69 -1.96 28.97 -12.18
C GLU A 69 -1.84 27.53 -12.68
N THR A 70 -0.62 27.05 -12.85
CA THR A 70 -0.37 25.64 -13.14
C THR A 70 0.02 24.90 -11.86
N TYR A 71 -0.71 23.85 -11.56
CA TYR A 71 -0.48 23.03 -10.39
C TYR A 71 0.27 21.75 -10.77
N THR A 72 1.18 21.35 -9.89
CA THR A 72 1.80 20.01 -9.91
C THR A 72 0.95 19.11 -9.03
N ILE A 73 0.35 18.11 -9.62
CA ILE A 73 -0.49 17.14 -8.94
C ILE A 73 0.25 15.81 -8.91
N ASN A 74 0.47 15.26 -7.72
CA ASN A 74 0.97 13.90 -7.56
C ASN A 74 -0.21 13.02 -7.13
N LEU A 75 -0.63 12.14 -8.04
CA LEU A 75 -1.59 11.09 -7.75
C LEU A 75 -0.83 9.87 -7.24
N ILE A 76 -1.18 9.40 -6.05
CA ILE A 76 -0.66 8.16 -5.48
C ILE A 76 -1.79 7.14 -5.52
N ASP A 77 -1.74 6.24 -6.50
CA ASP A 77 -2.72 5.17 -6.61
C ASP A 77 -2.47 4.12 -5.54
N THR A 78 -3.49 3.74 -4.79
CA THR A 78 -3.38 2.87 -3.62
C THR A 78 -4.14 1.56 -3.83
N PRO A 79 -3.67 0.43 -3.29
CA PRO A 79 -4.46 -0.79 -3.26
C PRO A 79 -5.82 -0.56 -2.56
N GLY A 80 -6.86 -1.26 -3.01
CA GLY A 80 -8.19 -1.17 -2.40
C GLY A 80 -8.46 -2.26 -1.35
N HIS A 81 -7.73 -3.38 -1.39
CA HIS A 81 -8.01 -4.57 -0.59
C HIS A 81 -7.41 -4.50 0.82
N VAL A 82 -8.13 -5.07 1.80
CA VAL A 82 -7.73 -5.05 3.23
C VAL A 82 -6.39 -5.73 3.51
N ASP A 83 -6.01 -6.76 2.74
CA ASP A 83 -4.71 -7.45 2.88
C ASP A 83 -3.54 -6.49 2.63
N PHE A 84 -3.75 -5.43 1.83
CA PHE A 84 -2.76 -4.41 1.51
C PHE A 84 -2.91 -3.12 2.32
N SER A 85 -3.60 -3.18 3.48
CA SER A 85 -3.81 -2.01 4.34
C SER A 85 -2.51 -1.33 4.79
N TYR A 86 -1.41 -2.09 4.85
CA TYR A 86 -0.09 -1.56 5.14
C TYR A 86 0.43 -0.64 4.03
N GLU A 87 0.36 -1.08 2.76
CA GLU A 87 0.74 -0.29 1.58
C GLU A 87 -0.16 0.94 1.46
N VAL A 88 -1.46 0.77 1.72
CA VAL A 88 -2.43 1.88 1.75
C VAL A 88 -2.04 2.92 2.79
N SER A 89 -1.74 2.52 4.02
CA SER A 89 -1.34 3.43 5.08
C SER A 89 -0.07 4.24 4.73
N ARG A 90 0.92 3.60 4.08
CA ARG A 90 2.16 4.27 3.66
C ARG A 90 1.93 5.28 2.54
N SER A 91 1.12 4.91 1.57
CA SER A 91 0.75 5.80 0.46
C SER A 91 -0.06 6.99 0.93
N ILE A 92 -1.01 6.77 1.85
CA ILE A 92 -1.80 7.81 2.51
C ILE A 92 -0.88 8.78 3.28
N ALA A 93 0.13 8.30 4.01
CA ALA A 93 1.09 9.15 4.72
C ALA A 93 1.89 10.10 3.81
N ALA A 94 1.96 9.79 2.51
CA ALA A 94 2.59 10.66 1.51
C ALA A 94 1.64 11.70 0.91
N CYS A 95 0.36 11.74 1.31
CA CYS A 95 -0.66 12.63 0.76
C CYS A 95 -1.07 13.74 1.72
N GLU A 96 -1.69 14.80 1.19
CA GLU A 96 -2.41 15.84 1.92
C GLU A 96 -3.92 15.75 1.72
N GLY A 97 -4.38 14.96 0.74
CA GLY A 97 -5.80 14.74 0.49
C GLY A 97 -6.10 13.36 -0.04
N ALA A 98 -7.38 12.99 -0.02
CA ALA A 98 -7.89 11.75 -0.58
C ALA A 98 -9.21 11.97 -1.32
N LEU A 99 -9.34 11.38 -2.51
CA LEU A 99 -10.62 11.27 -3.19
C LEU A 99 -11.35 10.04 -2.63
N LEU A 100 -12.47 10.25 -1.96
CA LEU A 100 -13.36 9.18 -1.47
C LEU A 100 -14.32 8.78 -2.58
N LEU A 101 -14.02 7.67 -3.27
CA LEU A 101 -14.77 7.23 -4.43
C LEU A 101 -15.85 6.23 -4.03
N VAL A 102 -17.11 6.55 -4.32
CA VAL A 102 -18.27 5.71 -4.07
C VAL A 102 -19.00 5.44 -5.38
N ASP A 103 -19.37 4.19 -5.62
CA ASP A 103 -20.16 3.77 -6.78
C ASP A 103 -21.64 4.14 -6.58
N ALA A 104 -22.21 4.90 -7.52
CA ALA A 104 -23.60 5.35 -7.48
C ALA A 104 -24.64 4.23 -7.51
N SER A 105 -24.26 2.99 -7.85
CA SER A 105 -25.15 1.81 -7.87
C SER A 105 -24.98 0.91 -6.65
N GLN A 106 -23.83 1.00 -5.92
CA GLN A 106 -23.54 0.10 -4.80
C GLN A 106 -23.48 0.82 -3.44
N GLY A 107 -23.19 2.13 -3.44
CA GLY A 107 -23.07 2.95 -2.25
C GLY A 107 -21.81 2.68 -1.43
N VAL A 108 -21.86 3.08 -0.16
CA VAL A 108 -20.73 2.93 0.77
C VAL A 108 -20.54 1.47 1.12
N GLN A 109 -19.31 0.97 0.95
CA GLN A 109 -18.91 -0.41 1.22
C GLN A 109 -17.86 -0.48 2.34
N ALA A 110 -17.60 -1.69 2.87
CA ALA A 110 -16.73 -1.88 4.03
C ALA A 110 -15.31 -1.34 3.85
N GLN A 111 -14.71 -1.52 2.67
CA GLN A 111 -13.35 -1.01 2.38
C GLN A 111 -13.34 0.52 2.21
N THR A 112 -14.43 1.11 1.71
CA THR A 112 -14.61 2.57 1.68
C THR A 112 -14.45 3.15 3.07
N ILE A 113 -15.13 2.55 4.06
CA ILE A 113 -15.09 2.99 5.45
C ILE A 113 -13.70 2.77 6.07
N SER A 114 -13.12 1.57 5.93
CA SER A 114 -11.81 1.28 6.53
C SER A 114 -10.70 2.19 5.98
N ASN A 115 -10.68 2.45 4.68
CA ASN A 115 -9.69 3.33 4.06
C ASN A 115 -9.95 4.82 4.41
N LEU A 116 -11.22 5.20 4.58
CA LEU A 116 -11.57 6.54 5.07
C LEU A 116 -11.02 6.79 6.47
N TYR A 117 -11.16 5.81 7.38
CA TYR A 117 -10.59 5.95 8.73
C TYR A 117 -9.07 6.12 8.71
N LEU A 118 -8.37 5.36 7.86
CA LEU A 118 -6.92 5.55 7.68
C LEU A 118 -6.59 6.96 7.18
N ALA A 119 -7.38 7.49 6.23
CA ALA A 119 -7.19 8.86 5.73
C ALA A 119 -7.44 9.93 6.81
N ILE A 120 -8.46 9.73 7.66
CA ILE A 120 -8.76 10.61 8.80
C ILE A 120 -7.66 10.55 9.87
N GLU A 121 -7.13 9.36 10.17
CA GLU A 121 -6.00 9.21 11.12
C GLU A 121 -4.76 9.97 10.67
N HIS A 122 -4.57 10.15 9.36
CA HIS A 122 -3.49 10.92 8.76
C HIS A 122 -3.85 12.39 8.49
N ASP A 123 -5.00 12.87 8.99
CA ASP A 123 -5.47 14.27 8.83
C ASP A 123 -5.57 14.74 7.38
N LEU A 124 -6.00 13.84 6.46
CA LEU A 124 -6.17 14.17 5.06
C LEU A 124 -7.47 14.95 4.79
N GLU A 125 -7.42 15.90 3.86
CA GLU A 125 -8.63 16.52 3.30
C GLU A 125 -9.37 15.48 2.44
N ILE A 126 -10.64 15.23 2.73
CA ILE A 126 -11.47 14.25 2.03
C ILE A 126 -12.36 14.96 1.01
N ILE A 127 -12.23 14.54 -0.26
CA ILE A 127 -13.10 14.99 -1.35
C ILE A 127 -14.01 13.83 -1.75
N PRO A 128 -15.33 13.91 -1.46
CA PRO A 128 -16.26 12.85 -1.84
C PRO A 128 -16.57 12.91 -3.34
N VAL A 129 -16.50 11.74 -3.99
CA VAL A 129 -16.80 11.58 -5.42
C VAL A 129 -17.78 10.42 -5.60
N LEU A 130 -18.96 10.72 -6.12
CA LEU A 130 -19.95 9.73 -6.51
C LEU A 130 -19.73 9.35 -7.97
N ASN A 131 -19.18 8.16 -8.20
CA ASN A 131 -18.78 7.67 -9.52
C ASN A 131 -19.85 6.81 -10.18
N LYS A 132 -19.72 6.61 -11.49
CA LYS A 132 -20.60 5.82 -12.34
C LYS A 132 -22.03 6.39 -12.42
N VAL A 133 -22.17 7.71 -12.34
CA VAL A 133 -23.49 8.38 -12.46
C VAL A 133 -24.15 8.22 -13.83
N ASP A 134 -23.41 7.72 -14.81
CA ASP A 134 -23.88 7.39 -16.17
C ASP A 134 -24.65 6.06 -16.24
N MET A 135 -24.64 5.24 -15.19
CA MET A 135 -25.34 3.96 -15.17
C MET A 135 -26.84 4.13 -14.96
N GLU A 136 -27.65 3.34 -15.67
CA GLU A 136 -29.11 3.31 -15.48
C GLU A 136 -29.50 2.87 -14.04
N SER A 137 -28.65 2.11 -13.39
CA SER A 137 -28.83 1.64 -12.00
C SER A 137 -28.33 2.62 -10.95
N ALA A 138 -27.86 3.82 -11.33
CA ALA A 138 -27.36 4.81 -10.39
C ALA A 138 -28.48 5.36 -9.50
N MET A 139 -28.27 5.33 -8.19
CA MET A 139 -29.18 5.84 -7.15
C MET A 139 -28.55 7.08 -6.51
N ILE A 140 -28.46 8.16 -7.28
CA ILE A 140 -27.64 9.33 -6.93
C ILE A 140 -28.05 9.93 -5.58
N GLU A 141 -29.36 10.16 -5.36
CA GLU A 141 -29.86 10.78 -4.11
C GLU A 141 -29.55 9.89 -2.90
N GLU A 142 -29.91 8.59 -2.99
CA GLU A 142 -29.69 7.63 -1.88
C GLU A 142 -28.21 7.44 -1.55
N MET A 143 -27.34 7.36 -2.56
CA MET A 143 -25.91 7.17 -2.34
C MET A 143 -25.24 8.45 -1.86
N SER A 144 -25.73 9.63 -2.26
CA SER A 144 -25.28 10.91 -1.71
C SER A 144 -25.63 11.03 -0.22
N ASP A 145 -26.85 10.62 0.18
CA ASP A 145 -27.24 10.60 1.59
C ASP A 145 -26.32 9.70 2.44
N GLN A 146 -25.93 8.51 1.91
CA GLN A 146 -24.96 7.64 2.59
C GLN A 146 -23.59 8.30 2.77
N ILE A 147 -23.13 9.08 1.80
CA ILE A 147 -21.85 9.82 1.90
C ILE A 147 -21.99 10.92 2.94
N ILE A 148 -23.07 11.67 2.93
CA ILE A 148 -23.35 12.74 3.92
C ILE A 148 -23.38 12.15 5.34
N ASP A 149 -24.09 11.07 5.54
CA ASP A 149 -24.16 10.37 6.84
C ASP A 149 -22.78 9.87 7.31
N LEU A 150 -21.90 9.46 6.36
CA LEU A 150 -20.60 8.92 6.68
C LEU A 150 -19.56 9.99 7.09
N ILE A 151 -19.50 11.12 6.37
CA ILE A 151 -18.43 12.11 6.54
C ILE A 151 -18.94 13.47 7.01
N GLY A 152 -20.25 13.70 7.06
CA GLY A 152 -20.85 14.96 7.54
C GLY A 152 -20.65 16.15 6.60
N CYS A 153 -20.51 15.91 5.28
CA CYS A 153 -20.38 16.97 4.27
C CYS A 153 -21.74 17.49 3.81
N ASP A 154 -21.74 18.64 3.11
CA ASP A 154 -22.93 19.12 2.42
C ASP A 154 -23.11 18.40 1.07
N LEU A 155 -24.36 18.38 0.55
CA LEU A 155 -24.66 17.76 -0.74
C LEU A 155 -23.85 18.36 -1.89
N ASP A 156 -23.65 19.69 -1.86
CA ASP A 156 -22.90 20.44 -2.86
C ASP A 156 -21.39 20.13 -2.85
N ASP A 157 -20.88 19.49 -1.78
CA ASP A 157 -19.49 19.03 -1.70
C ASP A 157 -19.23 17.75 -2.47
N ILE A 158 -20.28 16.98 -2.79
CA ILE A 158 -20.18 15.69 -3.48
C ILE A 158 -20.06 15.91 -4.98
N ILE A 159 -18.95 15.47 -5.55
CA ILE A 159 -18.72 15.58 -6.99
C ILE A 159 -19.32 14.37 -7.69
N HIS A 160 -20.24 14.62 -8.63
CA HIS A 160 -20.82 13.60 -9.47
C HIS A 160 -19.90 13.32 -10.67
N ALA A 161 -19.44 12.10 -10.83
CA ALA A 161 -18.46 11.73 -11.84
C ALA A 161 -18.79 10.42 -12.59
N SER A 162 -18.19 10.28 -13.73
CA SER A 162 -18.10 9.02 -14.45
C SER A 162 -16.71 8.86 -15.05
N GLY A 163 -15.93 7.94 -14.49
CA GLY A 163 -14.65 7.55 -15.08
C GLY A 163 -14.78 6.98 -16.49
N LYS A 164 -15.93 6.41 -16.84
CA LYS A 164 -16.19 5.87 -18.17
C LYS A 164 -16.44 6.95 -19.21
N THR A 165 -17.22 7.97 -18.90
CA THR A 165 -17.68 8.99 -19.86
C THR A 165 -16.90 10.31 -19.74
N GLY A 166 -16.12 10.51 -18.67
CA GLY A 166 -15.37 11.73 -18.41
C GLY A 166 -16.17 12.84 -17.71
N ILE A 167 -17.42 12.58 -17.33
CA ILE A 167 -18.23 13.55 -16.56
C ILE A 167 -17.56 13.84 -15.21
N GLY A 168 -17.52 15.12 -14.81
CA GLY A 168 -17.05 15.57 -13.50
C GLY A 168 -15.52 15.53 -13.29
N ILE A 169 -14.72 15.12 -14.28
CA ILE A 169 -13.25 15.01 -14.12
C ILE A 169 -12.60 16.37 -13.87
N GLU A 170 -13.00 17.40 -14.60
CA GLU A 170 -12.51 18.76 -14.39
C GLU A 170 -12.89 19.28 -13.00
N ASP A 171 -14.10 18.99 -12.52
CA ASP A 171 -14.57 19.40 -11.19
C ASP A 171 -13.78 18.71 -10.08
N ILE A 172 -13.37 17.44 -10.26
CA ILE A 172 -12.47 16.73 -9.34
C ILE A 172 -11.11 17.43 -9.28
N LEU A 173 -10.52 17.79 -10.42
CA LEU A 173 -9.22 18.47 -10.47
C LEU A 173 -9.29 19.88 -9.84
N GLU A 174 -10.35 20.64 -10.10
CA GLU A 174 -10.57 21.96 -9.48
C GLU A 174 -10.79 21.83 -7.96
N ALA A 175 -11.54 20.82 -7.51
CA ALA A 175 -11.72 20.56 -6.08
C ALA A 175 -10.37 20.14 -5.44
N ALA A 176 -9.57 19.31 -6.10
CA ALA A 176 -8.25 18.94 -5.62
C ALA A 176 -7.34 20.16 -5.47
N VAL A 177 -7.36 21.09 -6.42
CA VAL A 177 -6.56 22.31 -6.37
C VAL A 177 -7.04 23.25 -5.26
N SER A 178 -8.35 23.42 -5.09
CA SER A 178 -8.94 24.41 -4.17
C SER A 178 -9.03 23.91 -2.72
N ARG A 179 -9.33 22.63 -2.50
CA ARG A 179 -9.60 22.06 -1.16
C ARG A 179 -8.38 21.42 -0.54
N ILE A 180 -7.58 20.63 -1.31
CA ILE A 180 -6.41 19.97 -0.75
C ILE A 180 -5.35 21.01 -0.38
N PRO A 181 -4.85 21.01 0.87
CA PRO A 181 -3.82 21.96 1.27
C PRO A 181 -2.50 21.69 0.53
N ALA A 182 -1.70 22.74 0.36
CA ALA A 182 -0.33 22.58 -0.11
C ALA A 182 0.49 21.81 0.93
N PRO A 183 1.50 21.00 0.50
CA PRO A 183 2.37 20.30 1.42
C PRO A 183 3.01 21.25 2.43
N LYS A 184 3.07 20.82 3.68
CA LYS A 184 3.78 21.51 4.76
C LYS A 184 5.24 21.06 4.76
N GLY A 185 6.17 21.96 5.09
CA GLY A 185 7.60 21.64 5.22
C GLY A 185 8.47 22.87 5.04
N ASP A 186 9.73 22.74 5.46
CA ASP A 186 10.72 23.80 5.37
C ASP A 186 11.82 23.38 4.39
N PRO A 187 11.96 24.02 3.22
CA PRO A 187 13.01 23.71 2.26
C PRO A 187 14.43 24.04 2.74
N GLU A 188 14.59 24.87 3.78
CA GLU A 188 15.88 25.24 4.34
C GLU A 188 16.31 24.32 5.52
N ALA A 189 15.42 23.47 5.98
CA ALA A 189 15.73 22.48 7.02
C ALA A 189 16.60 21.34 6.49
N PRO A 190 17.23 20.54 7.36
CA PRO A 190 17.89 19.29 6.96
C PRO A 190 16.93 18.36 6.21
N LEU A 191 17.47 17.65 5.20
CA LEU A 191 16.67 16.73 4.38
C LEU A 191 15.96 15.69 5.24
N GLN A 192 14.66 15.57 5.06
CA GLN A 192 13.83 14.46 5.52
C GLN A 192 12.90 14.06 4.37
N ALA A 193 13.04 12.83 3.86
CA ALA A 193 12.16 12.29 2.86
C ALA A 193 11.63 10.91 3.31
N LEU A 194 10.31 10.73 3.22
CA LEU A 194 9.62 9.50 3.59
C LEU A 194 9.62 8.54 2.40
N ILE A 195 10.11 7.33 2.59
CA ILE A 195 9.96 6.24 1.62
C ILE A 195 8.57 5.62 1.80
N PHE A 196 7.74 5.68 0.77
CA PHE A 196 6.40 5.07 0.84
C PHE A 196 6.29 3.78 0.02
N ASP A 197 7.18 3.54 -0.97
CA ASP A 197 7.26 2.29 -1.72
C ASP A 197 8.64 2.07 -2.31
N SER A 198 8.91 0.86 -2.84
CA SER A 198 10.15 0.52 -3.54
C SER A 198 9.94 -0.58 -4.57
N VAL A 199 10.72 -0.53 -5.65
CA VAL A 199 10.73 -1.53 -6.72
C VAL A 199 12.16 -1.95 -7.01
N PHE A 200 12.39 -3.23 -7.20
CA PHE A 200 13.68 -3.75 -7.62
C PHE A 200 13.75 -3.84 -9.16
N ASN A 201 14.82 -3.30 -9.70
CA ASN A 201 15.18 -3.43 -11.10
C ASN A 201 16.52 -4.15 -11.21
N SER A 202 16.60 -5.24 -11.99
CA SER A 202 17.79 -6.07 -12.12
C SER A 202 19.04 -5.32 -12.61
N PHE A 203 18.86 -4.21 -13.35
CA PHE A 203 19.95 -3.40 -13.90
C PHE A 203 20.32 -2.19 -13.01
N ARG A 204 19.32 -1.61 -12.32
CA ARG A 204 19.46 -0.36 -11.58
C ARG A 204 19.48 -0.54 -10.05
N GLY A 205 19.21 -1.76 -9.58
CA GLY A 205 19.06 -2.05 -8.15
C GLY A 205 17.69 -1.61 -7.62
N VAL A 206 17.61 -1.31 -6.32
CA VAL A 206 16.38 -0.84 -5.69
C VAL A 206 16.13 0.62 -6.06
N ILE A 207 14.92 0.88 -6.52
CA ILE A 207 14.38 2.22 -6.81
C ILE A 207 13.39 2.51 -5.69
N ALA A 208 13.72 3.47 -4.81
CA ALA A 208 12.82 3.86 -3.73
C ALA A 208 11.97 5.06 -4.14
N TYR A 209 10.67 4.99 -3.88
CA TYR A 209 9.71 6.08 -4.08
C TYR A 209 9.56 6.84 -2.77
N PHE A 210 9.67 8.16 -2.84
CA PHE A 210 9.68 8.98 -1.64
C PHE A 210 8.94 10.31 -1.83
N LYS A 211 8.55 10.89 -0.69
CA LYS A 211 8.10 12.28 -0.60
C LYS A 211 9.09 13.08 0.23
N VAL A 212 9.54 14.21 -0.27
CA VAL A 212 10.35 15.16 0.50
C VAL A 212 9.45 15.92 1.45
N ILE A 213 9.64 15.74 2.75
CA ILE A 213 8.94 16.47 3.80
C ILE A 213 9.63 17.79 4.09
N ASN A 214 10.96 17.74 4.36
CA ASN A 214 11.77 18.92 4.62
C ASN A 214 13.06 18.90 3.79
N GLY A 215 13.61 20.07 3.54
CA GLY A 215 14.90 20.22 2.88
C GLY A 215 14.83 20.03 1.36
N VAL A 216 15.99 19.72 0.82
CA VAL A 216 16.22 19.52 -0.62
C VAL A 216 17.06 18.27 -0.82
N MET A 217 16.63 17.37 -1.70
CA MET A 217 17.42 16.23 -2.16
C MET A 217 18.05 16.56 -3.51
N LYS A 218 19.35 16.30 -3.67
CA LYS A 218 20.06 16.53 -4.93
C LYS A 218 20.75 15.28 -5.43
N THR A 219 20.83 15.15 -6.75
CA THR A 219 21.58 14.06 -7.38
C THR A 219 23.07 14.13 -7.02
N LYS A 220 23.71 12.98 -6.88
CA LYS A 220 25.13 12.78 -6.51
C LYS A 220 25.51 13.19 -5.08
N GLU A 221 24.55 13.60 -4.25
CA GLU A 221 24.82 13.80 -2.82
C GLU A 221 24.80 12.44 -2.09
N LYS A 222 25.52 12.38 -0.97
CA LYS A 222 25.53 11.22 -0.10
C LYS A 222 24.31 11.26 0.81
N VAL A 223 23.49 10.25 0.74
CA VAL A 223 22.27 10.08 1.54
C VAL A 223 22.44 8.97 2.56
N ARG A 224 21.73 9.08 3.67
CA ARG A 224 21.67 8.08 4.73
C ARG A 224 20.23 7.68 4.97
N PHE A 225 19.97 6.38 5.07
CA PHE A 225 18.72 5.82 5.53
C PHE A 225 18.73 5.81 7.06
N PHE A 226 17.78 6.52 7.67
CA PHE A 226 17.84 6.87 9.10
C PHE A 226 17.79 5.64 10.01
N ASN A 227 16.86 4.70 9.76
CA ASN A 227 16.67 3.52 10.61
C ASN A 227 17.70 2.42 10.36
N THR A 228 18.07 2.17 9.10
CA THR A 228 19.08 1.15 8.77
C THR A 228 20.49 1.65 8.98
N GLY A 229 20.71 2.97 8.95
CA GLY A 229 22.02 3.59 9.03
C GLY A 229 22.88 3.45 7.78
N ALA A 230 22.35 2.82 6.71
CA ALA A 230 23.05 2.61 5.46
C ALA A 230 23.27 3.94 4.71
N GLU A 231 24.44 4.11 4.10
CA GLU A 231 24.83 5.33 3.40
C GLU A 231 25.20 5.02 1.95
N TYR A 232 24.60 5.77 1.01
CA TYR A 232 24.79 5.61 -0.42
C TYR A 232 24.83 6.95 -1.14
N ASN A 233 25.31 6.95 -2.38
CA ASN A 233 25.17 8.11 -3.25
C ASN A 233 23.78 8.08 -3.92
N ALA A 234 23.15 9.24 -4.02
CA ALA A 234 21.96 9.44 -4.84
C ALA A 234 22.39 9.49 -6.31
N ASP A 235 22.61 8.34 -6.94
CA ASP A 235 23.12 8.26 -8.32
C ASP A 235 22.18 8.96 -9.30
N GLU A 236 20.89 8.77 -9.11
CA GLU A 236 19.82 9.43 -9.84
C GLU A 236 18.65 9.72 -8.93
N ILE A 237 18.04 10.89 -9.11
CA ILE A 237 16.75 11.24 -8.54
C ILE A 237 15.86 11.80 -9.64
N GLY A 238 14.56 11.69 -9.49
CA GLY A 238 13.63 12.22 -10.47
C GLY A 238 12.18 12.15 -10.03
N ILE A 239 11.30 12.55 -10.93
CA ILE A 239 9.84 12.48 -10.77
C ILE A 239 9.29 11.29 -11.55
N LEU A 240 8.13 10.83 -11.12
CA LEU A 240 7.38 9.76 -11.77
C LEU A 240 6.30 10.41 -12.64
N GLN A 241 6.43 10.27 -13.94
CA GLN A 241 5.34 10.43 -14.89
C GLN A 241 4.95 9.03 -15.37
N MET A 242 4.57 8.83 -16.62
CA MET A 242 4.47 7.46 -17.15
C MET A 242 5.85 6.79 -17.21
N ASP A 243 6.89 7.57 -17.36
CA ASP A 243 8.29 7.16 -17.27
C ASP A 243 9.00 7.89 -16.14
N GLN A 244 10.15 7.36 -15.73
CA GLN A 244 11.05 8.01 -14.79
C GLN A 244 11.74 9.20 -15.45
N VAL A 245 11.51 10.41 -14.95
CA VAL A 245 12.09 11.65 -15.49
C VAL A 245 13.15 12.20 -14.53
N PRO A 246 14.44 12.07 -14.86
CA PRO A 246 15.53 12.52 -14.00
C PRO A 246 15.47 14.03 -13.71
N LYS A 247 15.78 14.40 -12.47
CA LYS A 247 15.88 15.79 -12.00
C LYS A 247 17.21 16.01 -11.28
N LYS A 248 17.64 17.27 -11.22
CA LYS A 248 18.86 17.63 -10.48
C LYS A 248 18.60 17.77 -8.98
N GLU A 249 17.42 18.24 -8.62
CA GLU A 249 16.97 18.44 -7.24
C GLU A 249 15.46 18.24 -7.09
N LEU A 250 15.04 17.80 -5.91
CA LEU A 250 13.66 17.71 -5.46
C LEU A 250 13.57 18.41 -4.09
N ARG A 251 12.55 19.22 -3.91
CA ARG A 251 12.36 20.08 -2.73
C ARG A 251 11.19 19.61 -1.88
N ALA A 252 11.10 20.12 -0.66
CA ALA A 252 9.97 19.88 0.23
C ALA A 252 8.62 19.93 -0.53
N GLY A 253 7.76 18.94 -0.34
CA GLY A 253 6.49 18.73 -1.00
C GLY A 253 6.54 17.91 -2.30
N ASN A 254 7.72 17.70 -2.91
CA ASN A 254 7.81 16.88 -4.11
C ASN A 254 7.76 15.38 -3.79
N VAL A 255 7.10 14.65 -4.67
CA VAL A 255 7.13 13.19 -4.75
C VAL A 255 8.08 12.79 -5.87
N GLY A 256 8.86 11.74 -5.67
CA GLY A 256 9.81 11.29 -6.66
C GLY A 256 10.44 9.94 -6.35
N TYR A 257 11.48 9.61 -7.09
CA TYR A 257 12.25 8.40 -6.91
C TYR A 257 13.73 8.67 -6.72
N ILE A 258 14.43 7.71 -6.09
CA ILE A 258 15.87 7.69 -5.93
C ILE A 258 16.43 6.33 -6.34
N ILE A 259 17.59 6.35 -7.00
CA ILE A 259 18.40 5.19 -7.33
C ILE A 259 19.75 5.34 -6.67
N THR A 260 20.13 4.34 -5.92
CA THR A 260 21.37 4.33 -5.14
C THR A 260 22.26 3.12 -5.43
N GLY A 261 21.86 2.27 -6.38
CA GLY A 261 22.59 1.03 -6.71
C GLY A 261 22.53 -0.06 -5.65
N ILE A 262 21.68 0.05 -4.65
CA ILE A 262 21.46 -0.96 -3.61
C ILE A 262 20.88 -2.23 -4.25
N LYS A 263 21.44 -3.39 -3.88
CA LYS A 263 21.03 -4.69 -4.40
C LYS A 263 20.30 -5.56 -3.36
N GLU A 264 20.34 -5.18 -2.10
CA GLU A 264 19.72 -5.92 -1.00
C GLU A 264 18.54 -5.13 -0.42
N SER A 265 17.35 -5.72 -0.38
CA SER A 265 16.13 -5.08 0.16
C SER A 265 16.24 -4.74 1.65
N LYS A 266 17.07 -5.46 2.40
CA LYS A 266 17.24 -5.25 3.84
C LYS A 266 17.84 -3.86 4.18
N GLU A 267 18.45 -3.21 3.21
CA GLU A 267 19.11 -1.90 3.38
C GLU A 267 18.16 -0.73 3.13
N ILE A 268 17.05 -0.96 2.41
CA ILE A 268 15.97 0.02 2.23
C ILE A 268 14.68 -0.58 2.77
N LYS A 269 14.08 0.11 3.73
CA LYS A 269 12.78 -0.28 4.27
C LYS A 269 11.73 0.77 3.90
N VAL A 270 10.57 0.33 3.44
CA VAL A 270 9.41 1.21 3.26
C VAL A 270 9.02 1.80 4.61
N GLY A 271 8.76 3.10 4.65
CA GLY A 271 8.54 3.87 5.88
C GLY A 271 9.82 4.44 6.52
N ASP A 272 11.02 4.12 6.00
CA ASP A 272 12.24 4.75 6.48
C ASP A 272 12.37 6.19 5.99
N THR A 273 13.25 6.95 6.65
CA THR A 273 13.54 8.34 6.33
C THR A 273 14.89 8.43 5.62
N ILE A 274 14.90 9.09 4.47
CA ILE A 274 16.14 9.48 3.79
C ILE A 274 16.57 10.85 4.31
N THR A 275 17.84 10.97 4.70
CA THR A 275 18.46 12.23 5.10
C THR A 275 19.80 12.42 4.40
N ASN A 276 20.35 13.64 4.44
CA ASN A 276 21.70 13.90 3.93
C ASN A 276 22.74 13.40 4.93
N SER A 277 23.80 12.70 4.48
CA SER A 277 24.85 12.16 5.37
C SER A 277 25.70 13.26 6.02
N ASP A 278 25.94 14.38 5.31
CA ASP A 278 26.75 15.47 5.81
C ASP A 278 26.01 16.42 6.77
N ASN A 279 24.66 16.49 6.60
CA ASN A 279 23.79 17.29 7.46
C ASN A 279 22.51 16.50 7.80
N PRO A 280 22.63 15.47 8.66
CA PRO A 280 21.51 14.58 8.94
C PRO A 280 20.43 15.24 9.77
N CYS A 281 19.18 14.83 9.56
CA CYS A 281 18.07 15.22 10.41
C CYS A 281 18.24 14.65 11.82
N LYS A 282 17.63 15.31 12.81
CA LYS A 282 17.73 14.92 14.22
C LYS A 282 16.85 13.73 14.59
N ALA A 283 15.76 13.54 13.86
CA ALA A 283 14.79 12.46 14.08
C ALA A 283 14.29 11.94 12.72
N GLY A 284 13.96 10.66 12.66
CA GLY A 284 13.22 10.09 11.53
C GLY A 284 11.78 10.61 11.51
N ILE A 285 11.10 10.40 10.39
CA ILE A 285 9.66 10.67 10.27
C ILE A 285 8.93 9.56 11.04
N ASP A 286 7.93 9.95 11.83
CA ASP A 286 7.13 9.02 12.64
C ASP A 286 6.32 8.06 11.74
N GLY A 287 5.99 6.89 12.29
CA GLY A 287 5.15 5.90 11.62
C GLY A 287 5.93 4.77 10.92
N PHE A 288 7.25 4.68 11.12
CA PHE A 288 7.99 3.49 10.72
C PHE A 288 7.61 2.30 11.64
N GLU A 289 7.01 1.28 11.04
CA GLU A 289 6.73 0.00 11.70
C GLU A 289 7.14 -1.15 10.79
N ASP A 290 7.74 -2.19 11.37
CA ASP A 290 7.98 -3.43 10.63
C ASP A 290 6.66 -4.15 10.39
N VAL A 291 6.43 -4.57 9.15
CA VAL A 291 5.26 -5.37 8.77
C VAL A 291 5.29 -6.70 9.48
N LYS A 292 4.19 -7.06 10.13
CA LYS A 292 4.05 -8.36 10.79
C LYS A 292 3.11 -9.24 9.98
N PRO A 293 3.61 -10.39 9.48
CA PRO A 293 2.74 -11.36 8.82
C PRO A 293 1.63 -11.84 9.72
N MET A 294 0.44 -12.01 9.15
CA MET A 294 -0.74 -12.53 9.84
C MET A 294 -0.99 -14.01 9.54
N VAL A 295 -0.52 -14.48 8.40
CA VAL A 295 -0.72 -15.85 7.89
C VAL A 295 0.62 -16.45 7.54
N PHE A 296 0.85 -17.70 7.94
CA PHE A 296 2.06 -18.45 7.58
C PHE A 296 1.69 -19.72 6.84
N ALA A 297 2.41 -20.02 5.77
CA ALA A 297 2.30 -21.29 5.05
C ALA A 297 3.68 -21.79 4.63
N GLY A 298 3.83 -23.11 4.57
CA GLY A 298 4.99 -23.71 3.93
C GLY A 298 4.84 -23.64 2.42
N VAL A 299 5.90 -23.24 1.72
CA VAL A 299 6.00 -23.18 0.26
C VAL A 299 7.11 -24.11 -0.17
N TYR A 300 6.77 -25.14 -0.93
CA TYR A 300 7.70 -26.20 -1.33
C TYR A 300 7.74 -26.27 -2.85
N PRO A 301 8.92 -26.49 -3.47
CA PRO A 301 9.00 -26.78 -4.89
C PRO A 301 8.36 -28.14 -5.19
N ILE A 302 7.88 -28.36 -6.41
CA ILE A 302 7.36 -29.66 -6.84
C ILE A 302 8.50 -30.67 -6.85
N GLU A 303 9.63 -30.30 -7.43
CA GLU A 303 10.85 -31.12 -7.46
C GLU A 303 11.85 -30.61 -6.42
N ASN A 304 12.42 -31.49 -5.60
CA ASN A 304 13.37 -31.09 -4.55
C ASN A 304 14.64 -30.41 -5.10
N GLU A 305 14.96 -30.62 -6.37
CA GLU A 305 16.12 -30.06 -7.05
C GLU A 305 15.95 -28.53 -7.24
N ASP A 306 14.72 -28.04 -7.33
CA ASP A 306 14.39 -26.62 -7.56
C ASP A 306 14.42 -25.77 -6.27
N PHE A 307 14.87 -26.33 -5.14
CA PHE A 307 14.90 -25.62 -3.85
C PHE A 307 15.73 -24.32 -3.89
N GLU A 308 16.91 -24.34 -4.53
CA GLU A 308 17.75 -23.15 -4.64
C GLU A 308 17.14 -22.12 -5.61
N ASP A 309 16.52 -22.56 -6.70
CA ASP A 309 15.83 -21.67 -7.65
C ASP A 309 14.60 -21.02 -7.02
N LEU A 310 13.87 -21.77 -6.16
CA LEU A 310 12.78 -21.22 -5.37
C LEU A 310 13.29 -20.18 -4.35
N ARG A 311 14.44 -20.43 -3.72
CA ARG A 311 15.08 -19.45 -2.82
C ARG A 311 15.36 -18.14 -3.55
N ASP A 312 16.05 -18.22 -4.68
CA ASP A 312 16.40 -17.07 -5.50
C ASP A 312 15.16 -16.29 -5.97
N SER A 313 14.07 -16.99 -6.27
CA SER A 313 12.80 -16.42 -6.68
C SER A 313 12.11 -15.68 -5.51
N LEU A 314 12.11 -16.28 -4.32
CA LEU A 314 11.57 -15.65 -3.11
C LEU A 314 12.42 -14.43 -2.69
N ASP A 315 13.75 -14.50 -2.80
CA ASP A 315 14.63 -13.35 -2.54
C ASP A 315 14.32 -12.19 -3.50
N LYS A 316 14.12 -12.46 -4.79
CA LYS A 316 13.73 -11.44 -5.79
C LYS A 316 12.33 -10.88 -5.53
N LEU A 317 11.37 -11.73 -5.16
CA LEU A 317 10.03 -11.28 -4.78
C LEU A 317 10.07 -10.37 -3.55
N GLN A 318 10.86 -10.71 -2.52
CA GLN A 318 11.02 -9.91 -1.31
C GLN A 318 11.63 -8.53 -1.60
N LEU A 319 12.43 -8.38 -2.65
CA LEU A 319 12.94 -7.07 -3.10
C LEU A 319 11.80 -6.16 -3.59
N ASN A 320 10.76 -6.75 -4.15
CA ASN A 320 9.58 -6.04 -4.67
C ASN A 320 8.41 -6.00 -3.70
N ASP A 321 8.45 -6.80 -2.64
CA ASP A 321 7.38 -6.94 -1.66
C ASP A 321 7.99 -7.06 -0.26
N ALA A 322 8.13 -5.92 0.40
CA ALA A 322 8.75 -5.83 1.73
C ALA A 322 7.92 -6.54 2.82
N SER A 323 6.67 -6.90 2.54
CA SER A 323 5.78 -7.60 3.47
C SER A 323 6.01 -9.12 3.46
N LEU A 324 6.59 -9.67 2.39
CA LEU A 324 6.95 -11.08 2.30
C LEU A 324 8.14 -11.40 3.20
N VAL A 325 7.97 -12.30 4.15
CA VAL A 325 9.06 -12.85 4.95
C VAL A 325 9.12 -14.36 4.75
N PHE A 326 10.31 -14.92 4.70
CA PHE A 326 10.47 -16.36 4.58
C PHE A 326 11.70 -16.86 5.34
N GLU A 327 11.61 -18.08 5.82
CA GLU A 327 12.69 -18.81 6.49
C GLU A 327 12.73 -20.25 5.96
N PRO A 328 13.91 -20.89 5.85
CA PRO A 328 13.99 -22.29 5.43
C PRO A 328 13.20 -23.19 6.36
N GLU A 329 12.46 -24.14 5.79
CA GLU A 329 11.69 -25.16 6.49
C GLU A 329 11.90 -26.51 5.84
N SER A 330 11.71 -27.59 6.61
CA SER A 330 11.74 -28.96 6.07
C SER A 330 10.51 -29.75 6.52
N SER A 331 9.95 -30.50 5.59
CA SER A 331 8.83 -31.42 5.84
C SER A 331 9.25 -32.83 5.52
N VAL A 332 8.85 -33.78 6.38
CA VAL A 332 9.10 -35.23 6.12
C VAL A 332 8.43 -35.71 4.83
N ALA A 333 7.29 -35.10 4.48
CA ALA A 333 6.49 -35.46 3.31
C ALA A 333 6.89 -34.72 2.03
N LEU A 334 7.26 -33.41 2.15
CA LEU A 334 7.48 -32.54 1.02
C LEU A 334 8.96 -32.15 0.79
N GLY A 335 9.86 -32.59 1.67
CA GLY A 335 11.29 -32.26 1.55
C GLY A 335 11.63 -30.86 2.07
N PHE A 336 12.56 -30.20 1.40
CA PHE A 336 13.01 -28.84 1.75
C PHE A 336 12.14 -27.80 1.07
N GLY A 337 11.83 -26.73 1.81
CA GLY A 337 11.02 -25.60 1.34
C GLY A 337 11.23 -24.40 2.24
N PHE A 338 10.26 -23.49 2.21
CA PHE A 338 10.31 -22.26 2.99
C PHE A 338 8.99 -22.05 3.73
N ARG A 339 9.10 -21.65 4.99
CA ARG A 339 7.99 -21.08 5.73
C ARG A 339 7.87 -19.62 5.39
N CYS A 340 6.83 -19.27 4.68
CA CYS A 340 6.55 -17.91 4.26
C CYS A 340 5.47 -17.26 5.14
N GLY A 341 5.64 -15.97 5.43
CA GLY A 341 4.66 -15.15 6.13
C GLY A 341 4.02 -14.16 5.17
N PHE A 342 2.70 -14.03 5.26
CA PHE A 342 1.86 -13.24 4.37
C PHE A 342 0.95 -12.30 5.16
N LEU A 343 0.49 -11.21 4.54
CA LEU A 343 -0.46 -10.27 5.13
C LEU A 343 -1.86 -10.88 5.28
N GLY A 344 -2.27 -11.70 4.32
CA GLY A 344 -3.55 -12.37 4.26
C GLY A 344 -3.60 -13.47 3.21
N MET A 345 -4.79 -14.00 2.97
CA MET A 345 -4.99 -15.08 2.00
C MET A 345 -4.80 -14.62 0.55
N LEU A 346 -5.29 -13.44 0.21
CA LEU A 346 -5.12 -12.87 -1.13
C LEU A 346 -3.63 -12.62 -1.42
N HIS A 347 -2.88 -12.12 -0.43
CA HIS A 347 -1.44 -11.92 -0.56
C HIS A 347 -0.72 -13.26 -0.84
N LEU A 348 -1.08 -14.35 -0.14
CA LEU A 348 -0.54 -15.69 -0.41
C LEU A 348 -0.83 -16.14 -1.86
N GLU A 349 -2.07 -15.99 -2.31
CA GLU A 349 -2.45 -16.36 -3.69
C GLU A 349 -1.68 -15.57 -4.74
N ILE A 350 -1.50 -14.27 -4.52
CA ILE A 350 -0.74 -13.39 -5.43
C ILE A 350 0.73 -13.81 -5.48
N ILE A 351 1.36 -14.07 -4.34
CA ILE A 351 2.76 -14.52 -4.30
C ILE A 351 2.91 -15.87 -5.02
N GLN A 352 1.98 -16.81 -4.81
CA GLN A 352 1.99 -18.10 -5.52
C GLN A 352 1.87 -17.92 -7.04
N GLU A 353 0.96 -17.05 -7.48
CA GLU A 353 0.75 -16.77 -8.90
C GLU A 353 1.95 -16.04 -9.53
N ARG A 354 2.58 -15.13 -8.79
CA ARG A 354 3.81 -14.46 -9.24
C ARG A 354 5.00 -15.42 -9.35
N LEU A 355 5.15 -16.36 -8.40
CA LEU A 355 6.17 -17.41 -8.49
C LEU A 355 6.01 -18.22 -9.78
N SER A 356 4.79 -18.61 -10.11
CA SER A 356 4.51 -19.36 -11.34
C SER A 356 4.76 -18.50 -12.60
N ARG A 357 4.21 -17.28 -12.67
CA ARG A 357 4.24 -16.46 -13.92
C ARG A 357 5.56 -15.74 -14.16
N GLU A 358 6.16 -15.16 -13.10
CA GLU A 358 7.36 -14.31 -13.24
C GLU A 358 8.66 -15.14 -13.16
N TYR A 359 8.64 -16.29 -12.46
CA TYR A 359 9.83 -17.06 -12.16
C TYR A 359 9.77 -18.53 -12.63
N ASP A 360 8.65 -18.92 -13.26
CA ASP A 360 8.44 -20.32 -13.73
C ASP A 360 8.60 -21.35 -12.59
N GLN A 361 8.17 -20.96 -11.36
CA GLN A 361 8.25 -21.80 -10.16
C GLN A 361 6.86 -22.28 -9.77
N GLU A 362 6.58 -23.55 -10.06
CA GLU A 362 5.38 -24.22 -9.57
C GLU A 362 5.62 -24.72 -8.14
N VAL A 363 4.73 -24.35 -7.21
CA VAL A 363 4.92 -24.62 -5.79
C VAL A 363 3.72 -25.29 -5.15
N ILE A 364 4.00 -26.11 -4.13
CA ILE A 364 3.00 -26.69 -3.23
C ILE A 364 2.93 -25.81 -1.99
N THR A 365 1.75 -25.23 -1.70
CA THR A 365 1.51 -24.49 -0.48
C THR A 365 0.78 -25.35 0.55
N THR A 366 1.21 -25.26 1.81
CA THR A 366 0.50 -25.93 2.90
C THR A 366 -0.70 -25.14 3.36
N ILE A 367 -1.60 -25.76 4.13
CA ILE A 367 -2.70 -25.05 4.78
C ILE A 367 -2.09 -23.97 5.71
N PRO A 368 -2.58 -22.73 5.63
CA PRO A 368 -2.11 -21.64 6.46
C PRO A 368 -2.23 -21.93 7.96
N ASN A 369 -1.20 -21.57 8.70
CA ASN A 369 -1.13 -21.76 10.15
C ASN A 369 -0.52 -20.54 10.84
N VAL A 370 -0.38 -20.60 12.17
CA VAL A 370 0.26 -19.59 13.01
C VAL A 370 1.39 -20.21 13.81
N SER A 371 2.35 -19.41 14.25
CA SER A 371 3.40 -19.87 15.15
C SER A 371 2.93 -19.87 16.59
N TYR A 372 3.18 -20.94 17.32
CA TYR A 372 2.95 -21.04 18.76
C TYR A 372 4.25 -20.82 19.54
N PHE A 373 4.14 -20.49 20.81
CA PHE A 373 5.29 -20.43 21.72
C PHE A 373 5.10 -21.40 22.88
N GLY A 374 6.02 -22.36 22.97
CA GLY A 374 6.13 -23.23 24.12
C GLY A 374 7.05 -22.61 25.18
N TYR A 375 6.76 -22.84 26.45
CA TYR A 375 7.64 -22.48 27.55
C TYR A 375 7.99 -23.73 28.33
N ASP A 376 9.27 -23.95 28.58
CA ASP A 376 9.70 -25.04 29.43
C ASP A 376 9.52 -24.68 30.92
N LYS A 377 9.65 -25.68 31.81
CA LYS A 377 9.57 -25.49 33.26
C LYS A 377 10.66 -24.58 33.87
N LYS A 378 11.66 -24.19 33.07
CA LYS A 378 12.71 -23.24 33.43
C LYS A 378 12.44 -21.82 32.87
N GLY A 379 11.33 -21.64 32.11
CA GLY A 379 10.93 -20.36 31.50
C GLY A 379 11.59 -20.08 30.16
N ALA A 380 12.32 -21.04 29.55
CA ALA A 380 12.87 -20.86 28.22
C ALA A 380 11.75 -20.88 27.17
N LYS A 381 11.74 -19.88 26.27
CA LYS A 381 10.78 -19.74 25.22
C LYS A 381 11.24 -20.51 23.97
N ILE A 382 10.38 -21.35 23.45
CA ILE A 382 10.60 -22.21 22.28
C ILE A 382 9.57 -21.83 21.22
N LYS A 383 10.00 -21.49 20.02
CA LYS A 383 9.11 -21.23 18.89
C LYS A 383 8.66 -22.59 18.32
N VAL A 384 7.35 -22.78 18.16
CA VAL A 384 6.73 -23.99 17.64
C VAL A 384 6.04 -23.63 16.32
N ASN A 385 6.65 -23.96 15.23
CA ASN A 385 6.13 -23.72 13.87
C ASN A 385 5.42 -24.95 13.31
N THR A 386 5.92 -26.13 13.65
CA THR A 386 5.37 -27.42 13.23
C THR A 386 5.07 -28.30 14.44
N PRO A 387 4.22 -29.33 14.31
CA PRO A 387 3.99 -30.28 15.41
C PRO A 387 5.27 -30.96 15.91
N ASN A 388 6.28 -31.11 15.04
CA ASN A 388 7.56 -31.75 15.41
C ASN A 388 8.43 -30.87 16.33
N ASP A 389 8.21 -29.55 16.30
CA ASP A 389 8.93 -28.61 17.17
C ASP A 389 8.39 -28.60 18.60
N LEU A 390 7.22 -29.23 18.83
CA LEU A 390 6.58 -29.25 20.13
C LEU A 390 7.37 -30.17 21.07
N PRO A 391 7.95 -29.65 22.17
CA PRO A 391 8.67 -30.45 23.14
C PRO A 391 7.75 -31.46 23.81
N ASP A 392 8.36 -32.50 24.40
CA ASP A 392 7.64 -33.48 25.24
C ASP A 392 6.74 -32.74 26.27
N PRO A 393 5.45 -33.08 26.35
CA PRO A 393 4.51 -32.47 27.30
C PRO A 393 5.00 -32.47 28.76
N THR A 394 5.83 -33.41 29.14
CA THR A 394 6.39 -33.48 30.51
C THR A 394 7.41 -32.38 30.80
N LYS A 395 7.99 -31.77 29.77
CA LYS A 395 8.98 -30.69 29.87
C LYS A 395 8.35 -29.31 29.69
N LEU A 396 7.12 -29.24 29.16
CA LEU A 396 6.38 -27.99 28.95
C LEU A 396 5.72 -27.51 30.25
N ASP A 397 5.75 -26.20 30.46
CA ASP A 397 4.94 -25.50 31.47
C ASP A 397 3.63 -25.02 30.81
N ARG A 398 3.72 -24.34 29.67
CA ARG A 398 2.57 -23.81 28.93
C ARG A 398 2.89 -23.66 27.44
N VAL A 399 1.83 -23.56 26.65
CA VAL A 399 1.89 -23.17 25.23
C VAL A 399 1.04 -21.93 25.03
N GLU A 400 1.58 -20.94 24.39
CA GLU A 400 0.90 -19.69 24.05
C GLU A 400 0.60 -19.65 22.54
N GLU A 401 -0.61 -19.26 22.20
CA GLU A 401 -1.02 -18.98 20.82
C GLU A 401 -1.08 -17.48 20.57
N PRO A 402 -0.81 -17.01 19.32
CA PRO A 402 -0.95 -15.62 18.98
C PRO A 402 -2.44 -15.21 18.94
N TYR A 403 -2.73 -14.02 19.44
CA TYR A 403 -4.01 -13.36 19.29
C TYR A 403 -3.85 -12.12 18.42
N ILE A 404 -4.85 -11.85 17.61
CA ILE A 404 -4.97 -10.60 16.83
C ILE A 404 -6.03 -9.70 17.45
N ARG A 405 -5.91 -8.41 17.26
CA ARG A 405 -6.99 -7.45 17.45
C ARG A 405 -7.64 -7.21 16.10
N ALA A 406 -8.90 -7.60 15.95
CA ALA A 406 -9.68 -7.38 14.74
C ALA A 406 -10.68 -6.24 14.98
N GLN A 407 -10.79 -5.34 14.02
CA GLN A 407 -11.87 -4.36 13.93
C GLN A 407 -12.77 -4.79 12.78
N ILE A 408 -14.06 -4.98 13.07
CA ILE A 408 -15.04 -5.44 12.10
C ILE A 408 -16.13 -4.38 11.98
N ILE A 409 -16.28 -3.82 10.79
CA ILE A 409 -17.33 -2.86 10.44
C ILE A 409 -18.40 -3.60 9.66
N THR A 410 -19.64 -3.54 10.13
CA THR A 410 -20.74 -4.30 9.55
C THR A 410 -22.09 -3.65 9.80
N LYS A 411 -23.10 -4.02 8.99
CA LYS A 411 -24.49 -3.64 9.22
C LYS A 411 -25.06 -4.34 10.46
N PRO A 412 -26.05 -3.73 11.16
CA PRO A 412 -26.65 -4.29 12.37
C PRO A 412 -27.18 -5.72 12.21
N GLU A 413 -27.70 -6.06 11.05
CA GLU A 413 -28.27 -7.38 10.74
C GLU A 413 -27.26 -8.54 10.83
N TYR A 414 -25.94 -8.27 10.62
CA TYR A 414 -24.88 -9.29 10.66
C TYR A 414 -24.17 -9.40 12.01
N ILE A 415 -24.43 -8.49 12.96
CA ILE A 415 -23.75 -8.47 14.26
C ILE A 415 -23.86 -9.81 14.99
N GLY A 416 -25.07 -10.39 15.03
CA GLY A 416 -25.31 -11.66 15.71
C GLY A 416 -24.49 -12.82 15.14
N SER A 417 -24.45 -12.95 13.82
CA SER A 417 -23.70 -14.00 13.12
C SER A 417 -22.18 -13.83 13.31
N ILE A 418 -21.69 -12.60 13.24
CA ILE A 418 -20.27 -12.28 13.43
C ILE A 418 -19.86 -12.55 14.87
N MET A 419 -20.67 -12.16 15.85
CA MET A 419 -20.40 -12.45 17.26
C MET A 419 -20.34 -13.96 17.52
N SER A 420 -21.30 -14.73 16.97
CA SER A 420 -21.26 -16.19 17.08
C SER A 420 -19.99 -16.78 16.50
N LEU A 421 -19.60 -16.35 15.30
CA LEU A 421 -18.35 -16.79 14.65
C LEU A 421 -17.11 -16.45 15.50
N CYS A 422 -17.05 -15.24 16.04
CA CYS A 422 -15.93 -14.83 16.89
C CYS A 422 -15.85 -15.70 18.16
N MET A 423 -16.99 -15.96 18.80
CA MET A 423 -17.04 -16.83 20.00
C MET A 423 -16.62 -18.26 19.68
N ASP A 424 -17.08 -18.82 18.56
CA ASP A 424 -16.69 -20.17 18.11
C ASP A 424 -15.17 -20.27 17.86
N LYS A 425 -14.55 -19.16 17.44
CA LYS A 425 -13.08 -19.04 17.28
C LYS A 425 -12.37 -18.53 18.55
N ARG A 426 -13.02 -18.59 19.73
CA ARG A 426 -12.48 -18.15 21.01
C ARG A 426 -12.14 -16.65 21.06
N GLY A 427 -12.79 -15.85 20.26
CA GLY A 427 -12.64 -14.39 20.24
C GLY A 427 -13.27 -13.75 21.47
N ILE A 428 -12.71 -12.63 21.90
CA ILE A 428 -13.21 -11.83 23.01
C ILE A 428 -13.65 -10.48 22.47
N LEU A 429 -14.95 -10.15 22.60
CA LEU A 429 -15.45 -8.83 22.27
C LEU A 429 -14.90 -7.81 23.25
N THR A 430 -14.11 -6.85 22.77
CA THR A 430 -13.50 -5.80 23.60
C THR A 430 -14.31 -4.51 23.61
N LYS A 431 -14.91 -4.15 22.47
CA LYS A 431 -15.68 -2.91 22.30
C LYS A 431 -16.68 -3.07 21.16
N GLN A 432 -17.84 -2.46 21.31
CA GLN A 432 -18.83 -2.27 20.25
C GLN A 432 -19.24 -0.80 20.24
N THR A 433 -19.26 -0.18 19.06
CA THR A 433 -19.71 1.20 18.85
C THR A 433 -20.65 1.21 17.65
N TYR A 434 -21.63 2.09 17.69
CA TYR A 434 -22.48 2.41 16.55
C TYR A 434 -21.91 3.66 15.88
N LEU A 435 -21.83 3.65 14.57
CA LEU A 435 -21.39 4.77 13.74
C LEU A 435 -22.61 5.57 13.31
#